data_d7763764b1186835ba19900ee0b8d757
#
_entry.id   d7763764b1186835ba19900ee0b8d757
#
_cell.length_a   1.000
_cell.length_b   1.000
_cell.length_c   1.000
_cell.angle_alpha   90.00
_cell.angle_beta   90.00
_cell.angle_gamma   90.00
#
_symmetry.space_group_name_H-M   'P 1'
#
loop_
_entity.id
_entity.type
_entity.pdbx_description
1 polymer ?
#
loop_
_entity_poly.entity_id
_entity_poly.type
_entity_poly.pdbx_seq_one_letter_code
_entity_poly.pdbx_strand_id
1 'polypeptide(L)'
;MIYHVNGNLELCEPTACVIDCSGVGYRLTISENTYGAIVGHTGEKMKLLTYLQVREDGVELFGFKTNDELTAFKLLITVSGVGPKAAMAILSLLTADRLAMAICMDDYKTIAKANGVGPKTAARVVLELKDKMSKQSFSTTVIGGGESAAPTVIAGSNLSEALDALVVLGYSRADAQRALAGIDPSLDVTKIIPLALAKLMR
;
A
#
# COMPACT_ATOMS: atom_id res chain seq x y z
N MET A 1 13.64 14.61 4.23
CA MET A 1 13.12 13.34 3.65
C MET A 1 12.57 13.64 2.27
N ILE A 2 12.95 12.87 1.24
CA ILE A 2 12.44 13.04 -0.12
C ILE A 2 11.20 12.16 -0.23
N TYR A 3 10.02 12.75 -0.47
CA TYR A 3 8.74 12.03 -0.54
C TYR A 3 8.37 11.58 -1.95
N HIS A 4 8.69 12.42 -2.93
CA HIS A 4 8.54 12.11 -4.36
C HIS A 4 9.53 12.94 -5.16
N VAL A 5 9.81 12.50 -6.38
CA VAL A 5 10.47 13.28 -7.41
C VAL A 5 9.49 13.51 -8.56
N ASN A 6 9.52 14.70 -9.16
CA ASN A 6 8.66 15.08 -10.28
C ASN A 6 9.49 15.85 -11.30
N GLY A 7 9.80 15.24 -12.41
CA GLY A 7 10.68 15.78 -13.43
C GLY A 7 10.64 14.96 -14.73
N ASN A 8 11.59 15.15 -15.60
CA ASN A 8 11.68 14.43 -16.86
C ASN A 8 12.41 13.10 -16.65
N LEU A 9 11.89 12.01 -17.20
CA LEU A 9 12.58 10.72 -17.20
C LEU A 9 13.76 10.80 -18.18
N GLU A 10 14.97 10.85 -17.67
CA GLU A 10 16.20 10.99 -18.49
C GLU A 10 16.78 9.63 -18.87
N LEU A 11 16.76 8.67 -17.95
CA LEU A 11 17.26 7.33 -18.13
C LEU A 11 16.29 6.31 -17.53
N CYS A 12 16.07 5.18 -18.22
CA CYS A 12 15.26 4.09 -17.72
C CYS A 12 15.95 2.75 -18.00
N GLU A 13 16.36 2.08 -16.95
CA GLU A 13 16.98 0.76 -16.94
C GLU A 13 16.13 -0.21 -16.12
N PRO A 14 16.23 -1.53 -16.28
CA PRO A 14 15.37 -2.50 -15.59
C PRO A 14 15.35 -2.38 -14.06
N THR A 15 16.45 -1.90 -13.46
CA THR A 15 16.57 -1.80 -11.98
C THR A 15 16.77 -0.37 -11.49
N ALA A 16 16.85 0.62 -12.40
CA ALA A 16 17.09 2.01 -12.03
C ALA A 16 16.50 2.97 -13.07
N CYS A 17 16.14 4.16 -12.59
CA CYS A 17 15.83 5.27 -13.49
C CYS A 17 16.45 6.57 -12.98
N VAL A 18 16.55 7.56 -13.86
CA VAL A 18 16.98 8.92 -13.51
C VAL A 18 15.87 9.88 -13.88
N ILE A 19 15.45 10.67 -12.89
CA ILE A 19 14.49 11.77 -13.07
C ILE A 19 15.24 13.08 -12.92
N ASP A 20 15.29 13.85 -14.01
CA ASP A 20 15.82 15.22 -13.97
C ASP A 20 14.78 16.19 -13.40
N CYS A 21 15.10 16.81 -12.28
CA CYS A 21 14.31 17.83 -11.64
C CYS A 21 15.05 19.18 -11.74
N SER A 22 14.86 19.88 -12.87
CA SER A 22 15.44 21.20 -13.11
C SER A 22 16.98 21.23 -13.05
N GLY A 23 17.63 20.27 -13.71
CA GLY A 23 19.08 20.15 -13.80
C GLY A 23 19.71 19.32 -12.67
N VAL A 24 18.89 18.71 -11.80
CA VAL A 24 19.36 17.75 -10.80
C VAL A 24 18.80 16.36 -11.15
N GLY A 25 19.68 15.44 -11.56
CA GLY A 25 19.31 14.05 -11.86
C GLY A 25 19.24 13.20 -10.60
N TYR A 26 18.03 12.77 -10.23
CA TYR A 26 17.81 11.82 -9.14
C TYR A 26 17.82 10.40 -9.67
N ARG A 27 18.82 9.61 -9.26
CA ARG A 27 18.86 8.18 -9.56
C ARG A 27 18.04 7.42 -8.54
N LEU A 28 17.07 6.63 -9.03
CA LEU A 28 16.18 5.81 -8.20
C LEU A 28 16.37 4.35 -8.53
N THR A 29 16.49 3.51 -7.51
CA THR A 29 16.37 2.06 -7.64
C THR A 29 14.87 1.72 -7.77
N ILE A 30 14.48 0.99 -8.81
CA ILE A 30 13.08 0.66 -9.13
C ILE A 30 12.89 -0.85 -9.26
N SER A 31 11.64 -1.31 -9.10
CA SER A 31 11.23 -2.68 -9.37
C SER A 31 11.00 -2.91 -10.87
N GLU A 32 10.98 -4.17 -11.32
CA GLU A 32 10.59 -4.52 -12.69
C GLU A 32 9.14 -4.10 -13.00
N ASN A 33 8.26 -4.09 -12.01
CA ASN A 33 6.88 -3.60 -12.17
C ASN A 33 6.85 -2.08 -12.42
N THR A 34 7.61 -1.30 -11.64
CA THR A 34 7.76 0.15 -11.91
C THR A 34 8.46 0.38 -13.26
N TYR A 35 9.52 -0.38 -13.59
CA TYR A 35 10.18 -0.30 -14.89
C TYR A 35 9.20 -0.53 -16.04
N GLY A 36 8.40 -1.61 -15.99
CA GLY A 36 7.40 -1.90 -17.01
C GLY A 36 6.35 -0.80 -17.19
N ALA A 37 6.06 -0.05 -16.13
CA ALA A 37 5.11 1.07 -16.16
C ALA A 37 5.69 2.38 -16.69
N ILE A 38 7.03 2.53 -16.77
CA ILE A 38 7.70 3.76 -17.20
C ILE A 38 8.61 3.60 -18.42
N VAL A 39 8.92 2.36 -18.80
CA VAL A 39 9.74 2.10 -20.00
C VAL A 39 9.04 2.64 -21.24
N GLY A 40 9.79 3.30 -22.11
CA GLY A 40 9.24 3.95 -23.32
C GLY A 40 8.78 5.40 -23.12
N HIS A 41 8.79 5.92 -21.90
CA HIS A 41 8.42 7.31 -21.60
C HIS A 41 9.64 8.22 -21.34
N THR A 42 10.83 7.84 -21.86
CA THR A 42 12.04 8.67 -21.74
C THR A 42 11.81 10.02 -22.41
N GLY A 43 12.18 11.10 -21.72
CA GLY A 43 11.92 12.48 -22.13
C GLY A 43 10.59 13.05 -21.65
N GLU A 44 9.68 12.21 -21.15
CA GLU A 44 8.39 12.67 -20.63
C GLU A 44 8.46 13.04 -19.15
N LYS A 45 7.59 13.96 -18.75
CA LYS A 45 7.46 14.37 -17.35
C LYS A 45 6.69 13.33 -16.57
N MET A 46 7.29 12.89 -15.45
CA MET A 46 6.63 11.94 -14.56
C MET A 46 6.92 12.20 -13.09
N LYS A 47 6.06 11.63 -12.25
CA LYS A 47 6.19 11.65 -10.80
C LYS A 47 6.38 10.21 -10.31
N LEU A 48 7.41 10.01 -9.49
CA LEU A 48 7.62 8.76 -8.74
C LEU A 48 7.62 9.06 -7.24
N LEU A 49 6.92 8.23 -6.48
CA LEU A 49 6.99 8.23 -5.03
C LEU A 49 8.33 7.65 -4.60
N THR A 50 8.85 8.10 -3.45
CA THR A 50 10.21 7.69 -3.07
C THR A 50 10.30 7.23 -1.63
N TYR A 51 11.25 6.33 -1.40
CA TYR A 51 11.73 5.96 -0.08
C TYR A 51 13.24 6.24 -0.02
N LEU A 52 13.63 7.13 0.88
CA LEU A 52 15.05 7.47 1.10
C LEU A 52 15.60 6.56 2.21
N GLN A 53 16.62 5.79 1.88
CA GLN A 53 17.39 5.03 2.84
C GLN A 53 18.73 5.72 3.08
N VAL A 54 19.01 5.99 4.33
CA VAL A 54 20.31 6.53 4.78
C VAL A 54 20.99 5.47 5.62
N ARG A 55 22.24 5.15 5.26
CA ARG A 55 23.13 4.22 5.99
C ARG A 55 24.49 4.90 6.19
N GLU A 56 25.33 4.30 7.00
CA GLU A 56 26.70 4.78 7.22
C GLU A 56 27.54 4.77 5.93
N ASP A 57 27.28 3.79 5.04
CA ASP A 57 27.98 3.56 3.79
C ASP A 57 27.39 4.32 2.60
N GLY A 58 26.25 5.01 2.76
CA GLY A 58 25.66 5.79 1.68
C GLY A 58 24.18 6.09 1.81
N VAL A 59 23.70 6.77 0.79
CA VAL A 59 22.29 7.15 0.63
C VAL A 59 21.74 6.49 -0.64
N GLU A 60 20.62 5.80 -0.51
CA GLU A 60 19.95 5.15 -1.62
C GLU A 60 18.49 5.63 -1.70
N LEU A 61 18.04 5.94 -2.91
CA LEU A 61 16.68 6.39 -3.18
C LEU A 61 15.94 5.32 -4.00
N PHE A 62 14.84 4.81 -3.45
CA PHE A 62 13.96 3.85 -4.11
C PHE A 62 12.77 4.58 -4.71
N GLY A 63 12.38 4.20 -5.93
CA GLY A 63 11.29 4.82 -6.68
C GLY A 63 10.13 3.86 -6.94
N PHE A 64 8.89 4.37 -6.82
CA PHE A 64 7.67 3.61 -6.95
C PHE A 64 6.66 4.37 -7.81
N LYS A 65 5.99 3.68 -8.73
CA LYS A 65 4.96 4.29 -9.57
C LYS A 65 3.65 4.51 -8.81
N THR A 66 3.30 3.59 -7.90
CA THR A 66 2.05 3.61 -7.14
C THR A 66 2.27 3.70 -5.64
N ASN A 67 1.26 4.20 -4.92
CA ASN A 67 1.30 4.24 -3.46
C ASN A 67 1.23 2.83 -2.84
N ASP A 68 0.54 1.90 -3.51
CA ASP A 68 0.41 0.53 -3.03
C ASP A 68 1.75 -0.20 -3.07
N GLU A 69 2.54 0.02 -4.13
CA GLU A 69 3.89 -0.51 -4.23
C GLU A 69 4.83 0.06 -3.14
N LEU A 70 4.78 1.38 -2.90
CA LEU A 70 5.53 2.02 -1.81
C LEU A 70 5.11 1.49 -0.44
N THR A 71 3.81 1.28 -0.22
CA THR A 71 3.28 0.75 1.03
C THR A 71 3.72 -0.70 1.23
N ALA A 72 3.62 -1.53 0.20
CA ALA A 72 4.10 -2.90 0.22
C ALA A 72 5.62 -2.96 0.52
N PHE A 73 6.42 -2.10 -0.10
CA PHE A 73 7.84 -1.98 0.19
C PHE A 73 8.10 -1.65 1.66
N LYS A 74 7.42 -0.64 2.20
CA LYS A 74 7.55 -0.25 3.61
C LYS A 74 7.17 -1.38 4.57
N LEU A 75 6.14 -2.15 4.25
CA LEU A 75 5.75 -3.32 5.03
C LEU A 75 6.81 -4.41 4.97
N LEU A 76 7.32 -4.73 3.79
CA LEU A 76 8.34 -5.76 3.59
C LEU A 76 9.62 -5.48 4.39
N ILE A 77 10.12 -4.24 4.36
CA ILE A 77 11.35 -3.89 5.09
C ILE A 77 11.20 -3.89 6.62
N THR A 78 9.96 -3.97 7.14
CA THR A 78 9.74 -4.16 8.60
C THR A 78 9.89 -5.61 9.03
N VAL A 79 9.95 -6.55 8.08
CA VAL A 79 10.10 -7.98 8.36
C VAL A 79 11.57 -8.29 8.62
N SER A 80 11.85 -8.97 9.74
CA SER A 80 13.22 -9.35 10.08
C SER A 80 13.85 -10.24 9.01
N GLY A 81 15.01 -9.83 8.51
CA GLY A 81 15.73 -10.53 7.44
C GLY A 81 15.32 -10.10 6.01
N VAL A 82 14.42 -9.12 5.86
CA VAL A 82 14.07 -8.52 4.58
C VAL A 82 14.66 -7.11 4.53
N GLY A 83 15.76 -6.96 3.81
CA GLY A 83 16.32 -5.65 3.47
C GLY A 83 15.68 -5.06 2.21
N PRO A 84 15.99 -3.80 1.87
CA PRO A 84 15.43 -3.15 0.69
C PRO A 84 15.68 -3.91 -0.62
N LYS A 85 16.86 -4.49 -0.81
CA LYS A 85 17.16 -5.31 -2.00
C LYS A 85 16.22 -6.51 -2.14
N ALA A 86 15.96 -7.22 -1.03
CA ALA A 86 15.02 -8.34 -1.01
C ALA A 86 13.58 -7.87 -1.23
N ALA A 87 13.17 -6.74 -0.63
CA ALA A 87 11.86 -6.14 -0.85
C ALA A 87 11.66 -5.75 -2.31
N MET A 88 12.65 -5.12 -2.96
CA MET A 88 12.60 -4.79 -4.39
C MET A 88 12.53 -6.05 -5.26
N ALA A 89 13.25 -7.12 -4.94
CA ALA A 89 13.17 -8.38 -5.65
C ALA A 89 11.77 -9.03 -5.55
N ILE A 90 11.14 -8.96 -4.38
CA ILE A 90 9.75 -9.42 -4.20
C ILE A 90 8.79 -8.58 -5.03
N LEU A 91 8.93 -7.26 -5.02
CA LEU A 91 8.06 -6.33 -5.78
C LEU A 91 8.35 -6.35 -7.28
N SER A 92 9.50 -6.82 -7.71
CA SER A 92 9.77 -7.10 -9.13
C SER A 92 9.06 -8.37 -9.60
N LEU A 93 8.95 -9.38 -8.73
CA LEU A 93 8.25 -10.64 -9.04
C LEU A 93 6.72 -10.51 -8.92
N LEU A 94 6.24 -9.78 -7.91
CA LEU A 94 4.83 -9.68 -7.54
C LEU A 94 4.39 -8.21 -7.48
N THR A 95 3.27 -7.88 -8.10
CA THR A 95 2.59 -6.60 -7.83
C THR A 95 2.10 -6.56 -6.38
N ALA A 96 1.81 -5.37 -5.85
CA ALA A 96 1.31 -5.21 -4.49
C ALA A 96 0.07 -6.08 -4.20
N ASP A 97 -0.87 -6.14 -5.15
CA ASP A 97 -2.08 -6.97 -5.05
C ASP A 97 -1.76 -8.47 -5.01
N ARG A 98 -0.86 -8.93 -5.88
CA ARG A 98 -0.45 -10.35 -5.92
C ARG A 98 0.32 -10.74 -4.66
N LEU A 99 1.13 -9.83 -4.12
CA LEU A 99 1.80 -10.03 -2.85
C LEU A 99 0.77 -10.16 -1.71
N ALA A 100 -0.23 -9.28 -1.66
CA ALA A 100 -1.31 -9.36 -0.68
C ALA A 100 -2.07 -10.69 -0.77
N MET A 101 -2.40 -11.13 -2.00
CA MET A 101 -3.04 -12.45 -2.21
C MET A 101 -2.16 -13.61 -1.72
N ALA A 102 -0.86 -13.59 -2.07
CA ALA A 102 0.08 -14.63 -1.62
C ALA A 102 0.17 -14.71 -0.10
N ILE A 103 0.17 -13.55 0.59
CA ILE A 103 0.16 -13.48 2.05
C ILE A 103 -1.15 -14.05 2.62
N CYS A 104 -2.30 -13.68 2.08
CA CYS A 104 -3.61 -14.17 2.53
C CYS A 104 -3.75 -15.70 2.35
N MET A 105 -3.19 -16.24 1.26
CA MET A 105 -3.24 -17.66 0.92
C MET A 105 -2.11 -18.50 1.55
N ASP A 106 -1.27 -17.92 2.39
CA ASP A 106 -0.08 -18.56 2.98
C ASP A 106 0.91 -19.10 1.92
N ASP A 107 0.92 -18.50 0.71
CA ASP A 107 1.78 -18.94 -0.39
C ASP A 107 3.19 -18.34 -0.32
N TYR A 108 3.94 -18.78 0.69
CA TYR A 108 5.36 -18.42 0.82
C TYR A 108 6.23 -18.96 -0.31
N LYS A 109 5.78 -20.02 -1.03
CA LYS A 109 6.55 -20.61 -2.13
C LYS A 109 6.67 -19.64 -3.31
N THR A 110 5.62 -18.92 -3.61
CA THR A 110 5.65 -17.89 -4.65
C THR A 110 6.57 -16.73 -4.26
N ILE A 111 6.54 -16.28 -3.01
CA ILE A 111 7.43 -15.22 -2.51
C ILE A 111 8.90 -15.69 -2.51
N ALA A 112 9.16 -16.95 -2.19
CA ALA A 112 10.51 -17.53 -2.17
C ALA A 112 11.17 -17.64 -3.56
N LYS A 113 10.44 -17.42 -4.65
CA LYS A 113 11.00 -17.33 -6.01
C LYS A 113 11.74 -16.01 -6.27
N ALA A 114 11.51 -15.01 -5.42
CA ALA A 114 12.21 -13.72 -5.55
C ALA A 114 13.70 -13.90 -5.26
N ASN A 115 14.53 -13.24 -6.08
CA ASN A 115 15.98 -13.36 -5.96
C ASN A 115 16.48 -12.91 -4.58
N GLY A 116 17.30 -13.73 -3.93
CA GLY A 116 17.82 -13.46 -2.59
C GLY A 116 16.82 -13.68 -1.45
N VAL A 117 15.65 -14.25 -1.72
CA VAL A 117 14.63 -14.58 -0.70
C VAL A 117 14.52 -16.09 -0.53
N GLY A 118 15.02 -16.58 0.60
CA GLY A 118 14.93 -18.01 0.90
C GLY A 118 13.56 -18.41 1.48
N PRO A 119 13.25 -19.74 1.47
CA PRO A 119 11.94 -20.22 1.97
C PRO A 119 11.65 -19.80 3.43
N LYS A 120 12.67 -19.76 4.29
CA LYS A 120 12.51 -19.31 5.68
C LYS A 120 12.14 -17.84 5.78
N THR A 121 12.78 -16.98 4.96
CA THR A 121 12.46 -15.55 4.88
C THR A 121 11.07 -15.33 4.32
N ALA A 122 10.70 -16.05 3.25
CA ALA A 122 9.38 -15.97 2.64
C ALA A 122 8.27 -16.39 3.63
N ALA A 123 8.47 -17.48 4.38
CA ALA A 123 7.51 -17.92 5.40
C ALA A 123 7.35 -16.86 6.51
N ARG A 124 8.45 -16.21 6.91
CA ARG A 124 8.42 -15.12 7.89
C ARG A 124 7.67 -13.90 7.33
N VAL A 125 7.88 -13.53 6.05
CA VAL A 125 7.12 -12.47 5.38
C VAL A 125 5.62 -12.72 5.48
N VAL A 126 5.19 -13.94 5.13
CA VAL A 126 3.76 -14.30 5.21
C VAL A 126 3.25 -14.17 6.65
N LEU A 127 3.94 -14.77 7.63
CA LEU A 127 3.50 -14.77 9.02
C LEU A 127 3.39 -13.35 9.59
N GLU A 128 4.47 -12.56 9.50
CA GLU A 128 4.52 -11.22 10.10
C GLU A 128 3.60 -10.22 9.39
N LEU A 129 3.47 -10.31 8.05
CA LEU A 129 2.62 -9.39 7.30
C LEU A 129 1.14 -9.76 7.39
N LYS A 130 0.79 -11.04 7.47
CA LYS A 130 -0.60 -11.46 7.71
C LYS A 130 -1.14 -10.88 9.02
N ASP A 131 -0.36 -10.92 10.08
CA ASP A 131 -0.72 -10.31 11.36
C ASP A 131 -0.85 -8.78 11.27
N LYS A 132 0.02 -8.12 10.51
CA LYS A 132 -0.05 -6.67 10.30
C LYS A 132 -1.23 -6.28 9.43
N MET A 133 -1.49 -7.01 8.36
CA MET A 133 -2.62 -6.75 7.46
C MET A 133 -3.96 -7.01 8.16
N SER A 134 -4.06 -8.05 8.98
CA SER A 134 -5.26 -8.29 9.80
C SER A 134 -5.50 -7.16 10.81
N LYS A 135 -4.46 -6.57 11.36
CA LYS A 135 -4.54 -5.40 12.25
C LYS A 135 -4.80 -4.09 11.50
N GLN A 136 -4.28 -3.94 10.27
CA GLN A 136 -4.45 -2.75 9.43
C GLN A 136 -5.76 -2.75 8.61
N SER A 137 -6.38 -3.90 8.35
CA SER A 137 -7.75 -3.96 7.82
C SER A 137 -8.74 -3.26 8.73
N PHE A 138 -8.32 -2.91 9.96
CA PHE A 138 -9.06 -2.03 10.88
C PHE A 138 -8.77 -0.54 10.68
N SER A 139 -7.89 -0.14 9.75
CA SER A 139 -7.43 1.26 9.60
C SER A 139 -7.31 1.72 8.15
N THR A 140 -7.98 1.08 7.20
CA THR A 140 -8.02 1.65 5.85
C THR A 140 -9.14 2.67 5.77
N THR A 141 -8.93 3.81 6.42
CA THR A 141 -9.67 5.03 6.13
C THR A 141 -8.85 5.80 5.11
N VAL A 142 -9.38 5.86 3.93
CA VAL A 142 -9.02 6.68 2.80
C VAL A 142 -8.60 8.09 3.23
N ILE A 143 -7.32 8.43 3.05
CA ILE A 143 -6.89 9.83 2.85
C ILE A 143 -5.98 9.85 1.64
N GLY A 144 -6.52 10.25 0.52
CA GLY A 144 -5.75 10.46 -0.71
C GLY A 144 -6.62 11.06 -1.77
N GLY A 145 -6.66 12.39 -1.83
CA GLY A 145 -7.24 13.12 -2.95
C GLY A 145 -6.45 12.87 -4.22
N GLY A 146 -7.15 12.63 -5.30
CA GLY A 146 -6.64 12.51 -6.67
C GLY A 146 -7.79 12.23 -7.61
N GLU A 147 -8.14 13.20 -8.44
CA GLU A 147 -9.31 13.28 -9.31
C GLU A 147 -9.46 12.12 -10.31
N SER A 148 -10.74 11.82 -10.57
CA SER A 148 -11.34 11.37 -11.82
C SER A 148 -11.23 9.90 -12.21
N ALA A 149 -12.19 9.11 -11.71
CA ALA A 149 -12.93 8.15 -12.54
C ALA A 149 -14.27 7.88 -11.83
N ALA A 150 -15.36 7.91 -12.59
CA ALA A 150 -16.72 7.73 -12.12
C ALA A 150 -16.89 6.47 -11.27
N PRO A 151 -17.63 6.51 -10.14
CA PRO A 151 -17.81 5.36 -9.30
C PRO A 151 -18.76 4.37 -9.96
N THR A 152 -18.21 3.24 -10.37
CA THR A 152 -19.05 2.06 -10.53
C THR A 152 -19.40 1.60 -9.12
N VAL A 153 -20.63 1.83 -8.73
CA VAL A 153 -21.21 1.47 -7.44
C VAL A 153 -21.17 -0.05 -7.28
N ILE A 154 -20.13 -0.57 -6.63
CA ILE A 154 -20.22 -1.85 -5.95
C ILE A 154 -20.66 -1.50 -4.53
N ALA A 155 -21.88 -1.89 -4.18
CA ALA A 155 -22.52 -1.63 -2.90
C ALA A 155 -21.69 -2.25 -1.74
N GLY A 156 -20.70 -1.51 -1.24
CA GLY A 156 -20.28 -1.59 0.13
C GLY A 156 -21.39 -0.89 0.92
N SER A 157 -22.17 -1.64 1.69
CA SER A 157 -23.35 -1.11 2.36
C SER A 157 -22.94 0.07 3.24
N ASN A 158 -23.68 1.19 3.21
CA ASN A 158 -23.51 2.35 4.09
C ASN A 158 -23.38 1.94 5.55
N LEU A 159 -23.90 0.75 5.91
CA LEU A 159 -23.74 0.11 7.20
C LEU A 159 -22.29 -0.34 7.49
N SER A 160 -21.52 -0.77 6.49
CA SER A 160 -20.12 -1.15 6.69
C SER A 160 -19.26 0.07 6.98
N GLU A 161 -19.49 1.16 6.26
CA GLU A 161 -18.81 2.43 6.47
C GLU A 161 -19.16 3.04 7.82
N ALA A 162 -20.44 2.97 8.21
CA ALA A 162 -20.89 3.41 9.53
C ALA A 162 -20.32 2.55 10.67
N LEU A 163 -20.15 1.24 10.46
CA LEU A 163 -19.50 0.34 11.42
C LEU A 163 -18.05 0.75 11.67
N ASP A 164 -17.29 0.99 10.61
CA ASP A 164 -15.90 1.38 10.72
C ASP A 164 -15.75 2.76 11.38
N ALA A 165 -16.64 3.70 11.08
CA ALA A 165 -16.68 5.00 11.75
C ALA A 165 -16.95 4.88 13.27
N LEU A 166 -17.86 4.01 13.69
CA LEU A 166 -18.15 3.78 15.13
C LEU A 166 -16.96 3.15 15.85
N VAL A 167 -16.23 2.25 15.19
CA VAL A 167 -15.00 1.65 15.74
C VAL A 167 -13.91 2.71 15.91
N VAL A 168 -13.75 3.61 14.94
CA VAL A 168 -12.82 4.76 15.04
C VAL A 168 -13.19 5.70 16.20
N LEU A 169 -14.49 5.86 16.49
CA LEU A 169 -14.97 6.62 17.64
C LEU A 169 -14.75 5.90 18.99
N GLY A 170 -14.19 4.69 19.00
CA GLY A 170 -13.78 3.97 20.20
C GLY A 170 -14.77 2.92 20.70
N TYR A 171 -15.86 2.65 19.97
CA TYR A 171 -16.80 1.59 20.32
C TYR A 171 -16.28 0.22 19.91
N SER A 172 -16.58 -0.84 20.68
CA SER A 172 -16.20 -2.18 20.27
C SER A 172 -16.98 -2.58 18.99
N ARG A 173 -16.34 -3.38 18.11
CA ARG A 173 -16.99 -3.85 16.89
C ARG A 173 -18.30 -4.58 17.15
N ALA A 174 -18.37 -5.36 18.26
CA ALA A 174 -19.56 -6.09 18.67
C ALA A 174 -20.71 -5.13 19.09
N ASP A 175 -20.38 -4.06 19.79
CA ASP A 175 -21.36 -3.05 20.20
C ASP A 175 -21.85 -2.24 19.00
N ALA A 176 -20.92 -1.83 18.11
CA ALA A 176 -21.25 -1.12 16.90
C ALA A 176 -22.14 -1.97 15.96
N GLN A 177 -21.86 -3.26 15.79
CA GLN A 177 -22.72 -4.17 15.02
C GLN A 177 -24.12 -4.30 15.62
N ARG A 178 -24.24 -4.42 16.95
CA ARG A 178 -25.54 -4.46 17.63
C ARG A 178 -26.32 -3.17 17.44
N ALA A 179 -25.65 -2.02 17.51
CA ALA A 179 -26.29 -0.73 17.32
C ALA A 179 -26.79 -0.52 15.88
N LEU A 180 -26.05 -1.00 14.90
CA LEU A 180 -26.40 -0.93 13.48
C LEU A 180 -27.50 -1.94 13.09
N ALA A 181 -27.73 -2.97 13.91
CA ALA A 181 -28.77 -3.95 13.65
C ALA A 181 -30.17 -3.27 13.61
N GLY A 182 -30.88 -3.49 12.47
CA GLY A 182 -32.20 -2.93 12.24
C GLY A 182 -32.22 -1.45 11.80
N ILE A 183 -31.09 -0.88 11.39
CA ILE A 183 -31.02 0.39 10.66
C ILE A 183 -31.10 0.11 9.17
N ASP A 184 -31.88 0.91 8.45
CA ASP A 184 -32.06 0.78 7.01
C ASP A 184 -30.73 1.00 6.27
N PRO A 185 -30.22 0.00 5.51
CA PRO A 185 -28.96 0.10 4.79
C PRO A 185 -28.97 1.11 3.62
N SER A 186 -30.14 1.57 3.18
CA SER A 186 -30.31 2.56 2.13
C SER A 186 -30.07 4.00 2.60
N LEU A 187 -30.03 4.24 3.91
CA LEU A 187 -29.75 5.55 4.48
C LEU A 187 -28.29 5.95 4.24
N ASP A 188 -28.07 7.24 4.06
CA ASP A 188 -26.74 7.82 4.00
C ASP A 188 -25.99 7.63 5.34
N VAL A 189 -24.67 7.41 5.28
CA VAL A 189 -23.80 7.18 6.45
C VAL A 189 -23.93 8.30 7.49
N THR A 190 -24.11 9.54 7.04
CA THR A 190 -24.30 10.71 7.89
C THR A 190 -25.57 10.65 8.74
N LYS A 191 -26.57 9.84 8.34
CA LYS A 191 -27.80 9.58 9.07
C LYS A 191 -27.71 8.30 9.90
N ILE A 192 -26.99 7.29 9.43
CA ILE A 192 -26.81 6.02 10.12
C ILE A 192 -26.02 6.20 11.43
N ILE A 193 -24.92 6.97 11.38
CA ILE A 193 -24.04 7.15 12.57
C ILE A 193 -24.78 7.75 13.76
N PRO A 194 -25.55 8.85 13.67
CA PRO A 194 -26.29 9.39 14.80
C PRO A 194 -27.33 8.43 15.36
N LEU A 195 -28.01 7.65 14.48
CA LEU A 195 -28.99 6.65 14.92
C LEU A 195 -28.34 5.51 15.70
N ALA A 196 -27.15 5.06 15.27
CA ALA A 196 -26.39 4.03 15.97
C ALA A 196 -25.85 4.54 17.31
N LEU A 197 -25.32 5.78 17.35
CA LEU A 197 -24.86 6.41 18.60
C LEU A 197 -25.99 6.56 19.62
N ALA A 198 -27.19 6.94 19.20
CA ALA A 198 -28.34 7.03 20.08
C ALA A 198 -28.74 5.67 20.72
N LYS A 199 -28.41 4.54 20.04
CA LYS A 199 -28.62 3.19 20.60
C LYS A 199 -27.49 2.77 21.53
N LEU A 200 -26.25 3.25 21.30
CA LEU A 200 -25.07 2.94 22.13
C LEU A 200 -25.01 3.73 23.43
N MET A 201 -25.71 4.86 23.49
CA MET A 201 -25.79 5.72 24.69
C MET A 201 -26.95 5.36 25.64
N ARG A 202 -27.73 4.33 25.32
CA ARG A 202 -28.79 3.76 26.17
C ARG A 202 -28.29 2.53 26.89
#